data_baa023a7d2c52b22e6b62d20af7467d6
#
_entry.id   baa023a7d2c52b22e6b62d20af7467d6
#
_cell.length_a   1.000
_cell.length_b   1.000
_cell.length_c   1.000
_cell.angle_alpha   90.00
_cell.angle_beta   90.00
_cell.angle_gamma   90.00
#
_symmetry.space_group_name_H-M   'P 1'
#
loop_
_entity.id
_entity.type
_entity.pdbx_description
1 polymer ?
#
loop_
_entity_poly.entity_id
_entity_poly.type
_entity_poly.pdbx_seq_one_letter_code
_entity_poly.pdbx_strand_id
1 'polypeptide(L)'
;KANKYLHNILGLKYSYNKNDNKDNKKDPLAIFKKVKRQRYTIDKDVPVYDNSCMKEYTDLPYIDWVREGVMPFACKRFNIGYSYDRKRIVIPERKWDGDDNEYIGISGRTTVPNYEMFDIPKFFKLSKSYPKGINVYGLNENYQTIQEAGYTVVLEAQKSVLKRYSRKDGTAVAIGNCELTEEQVRILISLNVEIVVALDEGIDINHIRQECDKFYPIRKVSYIYDRWDLIKKGSKDSPADMPNKVYNFLLKHRVLYDESERRKLKDWQEKQVKN
;
A
#
# COMPACT_ATOMS: atom_id res chain seq x y z
N LYS A 1 -8.48 34.56 25.83
CA LYS A 1 -9.95 34.71 25.72
C LYS A 1 -10.58 33.49 25.01
N ALA A 2 -10.03 32.98 23.89
CA ALA A 2 -10.56 31.84 23.15
C ALA A 2 -10.64 30.54 23.97
N ASN A 3 -9.62 30.23 24.78
CA ASN A 3 -9.62 29.00 25.61
C ASN A 3 -10.71 29.04 26.70
N LYS A 4 -11.02 30.20 27.29
CA LYS A 4 -12.08 30.36 28.27
C LYS A 4 -13.46 30.13 27.64
N TYR A 5 -13.65 30.60 26.39
CA TYR A 5 -14.87 30.42 25.63
C TYR A 5 -15.11 28.93 25.28
N LEU A 6 -14.08 28.23 24.83
CA LEU A 6 -14.15 26.79 24.52
C LEU A 6 -14.46 25.95 25.77
N HIS A 7 -13.89 26.26 26.93
CA HIS A 7 -14.18 25.56 28.19
C HIS A 7 -15.63 25.77 28.63
N ASN A 8 -16.19 26.96 28.42
CA ASN A 8 -17.61 27.23 28.73
C ASN A 8 -18.56 26.45 27.83
N ILE A 9 -18.25 26.33 26.50
CA ILE A 9 -19.09 25.54 25.56
C ILE A 9 -19.06 24.05 25.92
N LEU A 10 -17.91 23.55 26.37
CA LEU A 10 -17.70 22.13 26.70
C LEU A 10 -18.13 21.78 28.14
N GLY A 11 -18.70 22.73 28.89
CA GLY A 11 -19.10 22.53 30.30
C GLY A 11 -17.94 22.26 31.25
N LEU A 12 -16.71 22.61 30.87
CA LEU A 12 -15.50 22.36 31.64
C LEU A 12 -15.18 23.59 32.51
N LYS A 13 -14.88 23.39 33.81
CA LYS A 13 -14.41 24.48 34.69
C LYS A 13 -13.03 24.97 34.22
N TYR A 14 -12.95 26.22 33.77
CA TYR A 14 -11.68 26.85 33.43
C TYR A 14 -10.97 27.31 34.71
N SER A 15 -9.88 26.66 35.07
CA SER A 15 -8.97 27.13 36.12
C SER A 15 -7.59 27.44 35.49
N TYR A 16 -7.13 28.69 35.65
CA TYR A 16 -5.81 29.07 35.26
C TYR A 16 -4.91 29.04 36.51
N ASN A 17 -4.24 27.93 36.76
CA ASN A 17 -3.21 27.85 37.79
C ASN A 17 -1.83 27.81 37.15
N LYS A 18 -1.02 28.80 37.40
CA LYS A 18 0.37 28.90 36.91
C LYS A 18 1.33 27.87 37.50
N ASN A 19 0.91 27.14 38.53
CA ASN A 19 1.79 26.25 39.32
C ASN A 19 1.52 24.75 39.19
N ASP A 20 0.59 24.32 38.34
CA ASP A 20 0.23 22.89 38.19
C ASP A 20 1.12 22.14 37.15
N ASN A 21 2.41 22.48 37.08
CA ASN A 21 3.32 21.81 36.14
C ASN A 21 3.98 20.53 36.72
N LYS A 22 3.41 19.87 37.71
CA LYS A 22 4.03 18.67 38.32
C LYS A 22 3.14 17.43 38.47
N ASP A 23 1.90 17.43 37.98
CA ASP A 23 1.11 16.21 38.04
C ASP A 23 0.76 15.72 36.62
N ASN A 24 1.00 14.44 36.38
CA ASN A 24 0.73 13.64 35.17
C ASN A 24 -0.76 13.63 34.75
N LYS A 25 -1.41 14.78 34.59
CA LYS A 25 -2.73 14.86 33.94
C LYS A 25 -2.53 14.73 32.44
N LYS A 26 -2.94 13.61 31.88
CA LYS A 26 -3.00 13.40 30.43
C LYS A 26 -3.71 14.60 29.80
N ASP A 27 -2.97 15.41 29.06
CA ASP A 27 -3.52 16.55 28.32
C ASP A 27 -4.59 16.06 27.33
N PRO A 28 -5.88 16.41 27.54
CA PRO A 28 -6.94 15.96 26.63
C PRO A 28 -6.71 16.39 25.16
N LEU A 29 -5.87 17.41 24.95
CA LEU A 29 -5.50 17.90 23.63
C LEU A 29 -4.22 17.28 23.09
N ALA A 30 -3.57 16.36 23.82
CA ALA A 30 -2.34 15.69 23.38
C ALA A 30 -2.56 14.92 22.05
N ILE A 31 -3.77 14.39 21.85
CA ILE A 31 -4.17 13.73 20.58
C ILE A 31 -4.12 14.75 19.44
N PHE A 32 -4.68 15.96 19.64
CA PHE A 32 -4.64 17.02 18.62
C PHE A 32 -3.24 17.58 18.39
N LYS A 33 -2.38 17.59 19.42
CA LYS A 33 -0.97 17.98 19.27
C LYS A 33 -0.18 16.93 18.49
N LYS A 34 -0.46 15.63 18.69
CA LYS A 34 0.08 14.55 17.86
C LYS A 34 -0.39 14.68 16.41
N VAL A 35 -1.69 14.86 16.18
CA VAL A 35 -2.26 15.06 14.84
C VAL A 35 -1.68 16.30 14.16
N LYS A 36 -1.45 17.39 14.88
CA LYS A 36 -0.86 18.60 14.33
C LYS A 36 0.65 18.45 14.02
N ARG A 37 1.38 17.62 14.78
CA ARG A 37 2.78 17.28 14.47
C ARG A 37 2.93 16.30 13.31
N GLN A 38 1.91 15.51 13.02
CA GLN A 38 1.88 14.56 11.90
C GLN A 38 1.39 15.16 10.57
N ARG A 39 1.01 16.42 10.53
CA ARG A 39 0.94 17.16 9.26
C ARG A 39 2.36 17.46 8.76
N TYR A 40 3.14 16.42 8.56
CA TYR A 40 4.31 16.53 7.73
C TYR A 40 3.83 16.81 6.31
N THR A 41 4.18 17.92 5.83
CA THR A 41 4.23 18.33 4.43
C THR A 41 5.22 17.41 3.69
N ILE A 42 4.87 16.15 3.49
CA ILE A 42 5.60 15.25 2.59
C ILE A 42 5.46 15.76 1.15
N ASP A 43 4.44 16.57 0.88
CA ASP A 43 4.15 17.15 -0.43
C ASP A 43 5.19 18.17 -0.95
N LYS A 44 6.14 18.64 -0.14
CA LYS A 44 7.03 19.70 -0.61
C LYS A 44 8.35 19.27 -1.23
N ASP A 45 8.79 18.01 -1.03
CA ASP A 45 10.14 17.58 -1.41
C ASP A 45 10.21 16.29 -2.24
N VAL A 46 9.08 15.76 -2.71
CA VAL A 46 9.11 14.60 -3.61
C VAL A 46 9.34 15.11 -5.03
N PRO A 47 10.49 14.77 -5.65
CA PRO A 47 10.73 15.18 -7.02
C PRO A 47 9.67 14.55 -7.94
N VAL A 48 9.05 15.38 -8.76
CA VAL A 48 8.13 14.95 -9.80
C VAL A 48 8.86 15.04 -11.14
N TYR A 49 8.83 13.95 -11.90
CA TYR A 49 9.42 13.84 -13.23
C TYR A 49 8.31 13.74 -14.26
N ASP A 50 8.50 14.36 -15.39
CA ASP A 50 7.63 14.18 -16.56
C ASP A 50 7.98 12.89 -17.32
N ASN A 51 7.22 12.59 -18.36
CA ASN A 51 7.42 11.38 -19.18
C ASN A 51 8.79 11.34 -19.90
N SER A 52 9.54 12.44 -19.94
CA SER A 52 10.89 12.47 -20.53
C SER A 52 11.87 11.55 -19.79
N CYS A 53 11.63 11.29 -18.50
CA CYS A 53 12.44 10.36 -17.71
C CYS A 53 12.43 8.92 -18.23
N MET A 54 11.43 8.55 -19.05
CA MET A 54 11.30 7.22 -19.66
C MET A 54 11.95 7.11 -21.04
N LYS A 55 12.39 8.23 -21.65
CA LYS A 55 12.94 8.24 -23.03
C LYS A 55 14.24 7.43 -23.20
N GLU A 56 15.00 7.24 -22.13
CA GLU A 56 16.23 6.43 -22.17
C GLU A 56 15.96 4.92 -22.18
N TYR A 57 14.72 4.49 -21.93
CA TYR A 57 14.34 3.09 -21.81
C TYR A 57 13.55 2.65 -23.03
N THR A 58 13.70 1.37 -23.39
CA THR A 58 12.97 0.80 -24.52
C THR A 58 11.53 0.47 -24.10
N ASP A 59 10.56 0.98 -24.85
CA ASP A 59 9.13 0.69 -24.65
C ASP A 59 8.77 -0.70 -25.22
N LEU A 60 9.30 -1.75 -24.60
CA LEU A 60 9.00 -3.13 -24.94
C LEU A 60 8.73 -3.94 -23.66
N PRO A 61 7.68 -4.77 -23.67
CA PRO A 61 7.42 -5.68 -22.58
C PRO A 61 8.48 -6.78 -22.52
N TYR A 62 8.98 -7.08 -21.32
CA TYR A 62 9.92 -8.17 -21.13
C TYR A 62 9.23 -9.52 -21.32
N ILE A 63 9.79 -10.38 -22.20
CA ILE A 63 9.14 -11.59 -22.68
C ILE A 63 8.72 -12.57 -21.56
N ASP A 64 9.55 -12.71 -20.50
CA ASP A 64 9.22 -13.64 -19.43
C ASP A 64 8.03 -13.13 -18.59
N TRP A 65 7.88 -11.80 -18.46
CA TRP A 65 6.70 -11.26 -17.83
C TRP A 65 5.43 -11.51 -18.68
N VAL A 66 5.56 -11.47 -19.99
CA VAL A 66 4.46 -11.84 -20.89
C VAL A 66 4.08 -13.32 -20.72
N ARG A 67 5.07 -14.20 -20.65
CA ARG A 67 4.88 -15.64 -20.38
C ARG A 67 4.23 -15.89 -19.01
N GLU A 68 4.52 -15.04 -18.02
CA GLU A 68 3.93 -15.09 -16.69
C GLU A 68 2.55 -14.41 -16.60
N GLY A 69 2.02 -13.90 -17.72
CA GLY A 69 0.66 -13.34 -17.82
C GLY A 69 0.56 -11.84 -17.68
N VAL A 70 1.67 -11.08 -17.77
CA VAL A 70 1.61 -9.61 -17.88
C VAL A 70 1.50 -9.24 -19.37
N MET A 71 0.32 -8.79 -19.78
CA MET A 71 0.03 -8.51 -21.19
C MET A 71 0.64 -7.18 -21.68
N PRO A 72 1.02 -7.08 -22.97
CA PRO A 72 1.62 -5.86 -23.51
C PRO A 72 0.78 -4.59 -23.30
N PHE A 73 -0.54 -4.68 -23.39
CA PHE A 73 -1.40 -3.53 -23.13
C PHE A 73 -1.34 -3.02 -21.69
N ALA A 74 -1.11 -3.94 -20.71
CA ALA A 74 -0.89 -3.55 -19.32
C ALA A 74 0.48 -2.87 -19.18
N CYS A 75 1.53 -3.42 -19.80
CA CYS A 75 2.84 -2.76 -19.84
C CYS A 75 2.73 -1.34 -20.42
N LYS A 76 2.00 -1.16 -21.52
CA LYS A 76 1.77 0.16 -22.12
C LYS A 76 1.00 1.11 -21.19
N ARG A 77 -0.07 0.67 -20.53
CA ARG A 77 -0.85 1.51 -19.59
C ARG A 77 0.00 1.99 -18.43
N PHE A 78 0.85 1.12 -17.89
CA PHE A 78 1.72 1.41 -16.76
C PHE A 78 3.11 1.93 -17.17
N ASN A 79 3.33 2.19 -18.46
CA ASN A 79 4.57 2.67 -19.03
C ASN A 79 5.81 1.82 -18.64
N ILE A 80 5.64 0.50 -18.60
CA ILE A 80 6.70 -0.45 -18.28
C ILE A 80 7.68 -0.52 -19.45
N GLY A 81 8.96 -0.30 -19.18
CA GLY A 81 10.03 -0.36 -20.18
C GLY A 81 11.11 -1.40 -19.84
N TYR A 82 12.17 -1.37 -20.64
CA TYR A 82 13.34 -2.21 -20.43
C TYR A 82 14.64 -1.41 -20.61
N SER A 83 15.61 -1.68 -19.72
CA SER A 83 16.97 -1.16 -19.82
C SER A 83 17.92 -2.29 -20.22
N TYR A 84 18.44 -2.25 -21.44
CA TYR A 84 19.39 -3.25 -21.94
C TYR A 84 20.72 -3.19 -21.21
N ASP A 85 21.25 -2.00 -20.95
CA ASP A 85 22.52 -1.79 -20.29
C ASP A 85 22.53 -2.34 -18.86
N ARG A 86 21.42 -2.12 -18.16
CA ARG A 86 21.27 -2.53 -16.75
C ARG A 86 20.61 -3.90 -16.59
N LYS A 87 20.17 -4.52 -17.68
CA LYS A 87 19.40 -5.79 -17.70
C LYS A 87 18.25 -5.76 -16.68
N ARG A 88 17.41 -4.72 -16.78
CA ARG A 88 16.30 -4.50 -15.83
C ARG A 88 15.00 -4.14 -16.54
N ILE A 89 13.92 -4.70 -16.03
CA ILE A 89 12.58 -4.23 -16.33
C ILE A 89 12.41 -2.91 -15.58
N VAL A 90 12.02 -1.88 -16.29
CA VAL A 90 11.85 -0.52 -15.79
C VAL A 90 10.39 -0.31 -15.36
N ILE A 91 10.20 0.04 -14.12
CA ILE A 91 8.88 0.21 -13.48
C ILE A 91 8.78 1.65 -12.97
N PRO A 92 8.14 2.54 -13.71
CA PRO A 92 7.90 3.90 -13.23
C PRO A 92 6.82 3.91 -12.14
N GLU A 93 6.98 4.81 -11.19
CA GLU A 93 6.04 5.05 -10.11
C GLU A 93 5.30 6.35 -10.39
N ARG A 94 4.08 6.27 -10.92
CA ARG A 94 3.24 7.46 -11.06
C ARG A 94 2.82 7.99 -9.70
N LYS A 95 2.74 9.30 -9.59
CA LYS A 95 2.17 9.95 -8.41
C LYS A 95 0.69 9.58 -8.32
N TRP A 96 0.23 9.10 -7.17
CA TRP A 96 -1.11 8.55 -7.01
C TRP A 96 -2.23 9.57 -7.32
N ASP A 97 -2.00 10.86 -7.02
CA ASP A 97 -2.91 12.00 -7.22
C ASP A 97 -2.42 12.96 -8.32
N GLY A 98 -1.41 12.56 -9.10
CA GLY A 98 -0.83 13.35 -10.17
C GLY A 98 -1.48 13.09 -11.53
N ASP A 99 -1.03 13.85 -12.53
CA ASP A 99 -1.39 13.63 -13.91
C ASP A 99 -0.76 12.33 -14.49
N ASP A 100 -1.28 11.83 -15.59
CA ASP A 100 -0.81 10.60 -16.25
C ASP A 100 0.70 10.62 -16.60
N ASN A 101 1.30 11.81 -16.67
CA ASN A 101 2.72 12.02 -16.99
C ASN A 101 3.59 12.39 -15.78
N GLU A 102 3.07 12.33 -14.57
CA GLU A 102 3.79 12.67 -13.34
C GLU A 102 4.31 11.42 -12.62
N TYR A 103 5.63 11.29 -12.59
CA TYR A 103 6.33 10.19 -11.93
C TYR A 103 7.14 10.71 -10.74
N ILE A 104 7.13 9.96 -9.64
CA ILE A 104 7.93 10.27 -8.45
C ILE A 104 9.26 9.51 -8.43
N GLY A 105 9.39 8.48 -9.27
CA GLY A 105 10.60 7.70 -9.36
C GLY A 105 10.48 6.54 -10.32
N ILE A 106 11.60 5.84 -10.51
CA ILE A 106 11.69 4.69 -11.39
C ILE A 106 12.45 3.59 -10.66
N SER A 107 11.84 2.42 -10.55
CA SER A 107 12.49 1.22 -10.05
C SER A 107 12.81 0.26 -11.19
N GLY A 108 13.86 -0.53 -11.03
CA GLY A 108 14.27 -1.54 -11.99
C GLY A 108 14.35 -2.92 -11.35
N ARG A 109 13.59 -3.88 -11.87
CA ARG A 109 13.71 -5.30 -11.47
C ARG A 109 14.73 -6.00 -12.36
N THR A 110 15.71 -6.67 -11.75
CA THR A 110 16.73 -7.43 -12.52
C THR A 110 16.10 -8.57 -13.31
N THR A 111 16.66 -8.80 -14.51
CA THR A 111 16.36 -9.96 -15.37
C THR A 111 17.52 -10.95 -15.42
N VAL A 112 18.59 -10.70 -14.68
CA VAL A 112 19.71 -11.62 -14.56
C VAL A 112 19.25 -12.87 -13.82
N PRO A 113 19.40 -14.08 -14.40
CA PRO A 113 19.08 -15.31 -13.69
C PRO A 113 20.05 -15.52 -12.52
N ASN A 114 19.58 -16.11 -11.44
CA ASN A 114 20.37 -16.38 -10.23
C ASN A 114 21.10 -15.14 -9.68
N TYR A 115 20.46 -13.98 -9.81
CA TYR A 115 21.01 -12.66 -9.43
C TYR A 115 21.55 -12.61 -7.98
N GLU A 116 21.01 -13.44 -7.09
CA GLU A 116 21.44 -13.55 -5.70
C GLU A 116 22.89 -14.09 -5.58
N MET A 117 23.31 -14.99 -6.49
CA MET A 117 24.67 -15.53 -6.53
C MET A 117 25.73 -14.48 -6.93
N PHE A 118 25.29 -13.36 -7.50
CA PHE A 118 26.14 -12.27 -7.97
C PHE A 118 25.98 -10.99 -7.14
N ASP A 119 25.33 -11.08 -5.98
CA ASP A 119 25.01 -9.92 -5.12
C ASP A 119 24.24 -8.80 -5.85
N ILE A 120 23.51 -9.15 -6.90
CA ILE A 120 22.72 -8.20 -7.67
C ILE A 120 21.38 -8.02 -6.95
N PRO A 121 21.00 -6.79 -6.53
CA PRO A 121 19.74 -6.59 -5.88
C PRO A 121 18.56 -6.85 -6.84
N LYS A 122 17.56 -7.60 -6.37
CA LYS A 122 16.32 -7.89 -7.12
C LYS A 122 15.68 -6.62 -7.66
N PHE A 123 15.59 -5.59 -6.81
CA PHE A 123 15.11 -4.26 -7.19
C PHE A 123 16.20 -3.22 -6.96
N PHE A 124 16.28 -2.26 -7.88
CA PHE A 124 17.21 -1.14 -7.79
C PHE A 124 16.50 0.16 -8.21
N LYS A 125 16.78 1.27 -7.55
CA LYS A 125 16.27 2.59 -7.93
C LYS A 125 17.06 3.11 -9.12
N LEU A 126 16.39 3.28 -10.25
CA LEU A 126 17.00 3.78 -11.50
C LEU A 126 17.05 5.30 -11.54
N SER A 127 16.10 5.97 -10.93
CA SER A 127 16.09 7.42 -10.72
C SER A 127 16.65 7.80 -9.35
N LYS A 128 16.73 9.12 -9.06
CA LYS A 128 17.07 9.61 -7.73
C LYS A 128 16.16 8.98 -6.67
N SER A 129 16.70 8.80 -5.48
CA SER A 129 16.01 8.13 -4.38
C SER A 129 14.69 8.81 -4.03
N TYR A 130 13.61 8.05 -4.02
CA TYR A 130 12.30 8.46 -3.51
C TYR A 130 11.85 7.48 -2.42
N PRO A 131 11.09 7.93 -1.41
CA PRO A 131 10.54 7.06 -0.38
C PRO A 131 9.36 6.26 -0.96
N LYS A 132 9.49 4.93 -1.10
CA LYS A 132 8.42 4.09 -1.66
C LYS A 132 7.11 4.18 -0.87
N GLY A 133 7.20 4.31 0.44
CA GLY A 133 6.05 4.32 1.34
C GLY A 133 5.16 5.56 1.28
N ILE A 134 5.47 6.55 0.42
CA ILE A 134 4.64 7.75 0.24
C ILE A 134 3.65 7.62 -0.94
N ASN A 135 3.68 6.51 -1.65
CA ASN A 135 2.86 6.29 -2.83
C ASN A 135 2.20 4.92 -2.79
N VAL A 136 1.12 4.78 -3.55
CA VAL A 136 0.42 3.51 -3.77
C VAL A 136 0.46 3.22 -5.27
N TYR A 137 1.23 2.22 -5.65
CA TYR A 137 1.45 1.87 -7.06
C TYR A 137 0.18 1.39 -7.73
N GLY A 138 -0.08 1.89 -8.92
CA GLY A 138 -1.25 1.53 -9.73
C GLY A 138 -2.53 2.26 -9.33
N LEU A 139 -2.50 3.10 -8.29
CA LEU A 139 -3.68 3.84 -7.87
C LEU A 139 -4.07 4.89 -8.91
N ASN A 140 -3.12 5.60 -9.47
CA ASN A 140 -3.36 6.58 -10.53
C ASN A 140 -4.07 5.93 -11.73
N GLU A 141 -3.52 4.81 -12.21
CA GLU A 141 -4.02 4.10 -13.38
C GLU A 141 -5.40 3.47 -13.18
N ASN A 142 -5.69 3.05 -11.95
CA ASN A 142 -6.85 2.24 -11.59
C ASN A 142 -7.94 3.01 -10.83
N TYR A 143 -7.72 4.30 -10.52
CA TYR A 143 -8.57 5.10 -9.65
C TYR A 143 -10.06 5.02 -10.04
N GLN A 144 -10.38 5.26 -11.31
CA GLN A 144 -11.76 5.23 -11.77
C GLN A 144 -12.40 3.85 -11.57
N THR A 145 -11.70 2.78 -11.95
CA THR A 145 -12.20 1.40 -11.78
C THR A 145 -12.42 1.05 -10.31
N ILE A 146 -11.54 1.51 -9.41
CA ILE A 146 -11.66 1.35 -7.97
C ILE A 146 -12.91 2.06 -7.45
N GLN A 147 -13.15 3.30 -7.87
CA GLN A 147 -14.35 4.05 -7.47
C GLN A 147 -15.65 3.39 -7.96
N GLU A 148 -15.67 2.93 -9.21
CA GLU A 148 -16.81 2.21 -9.80
C GLU A 148 -17.09 0.87 -9.12
N ALA A 149 -16.03 0.13 -8.76
CA ALA A 149 -16.13 -1.15 -8.08
C ALA A 149 -16.51 -1.03 -6.59
N GLY A 150 -16.23 0.12 -5.95
CA GLY A 150 -16.45 0.35 -4.53
C GLY A 150 -15.48 -0.39 -3.59
N TYR A 151 -14.40 -0.95 -4.13
CA TYR A 151 -13.33 -1.57 -3.33
C TYR A 151 -11.98 -1.51 -4.07
N THR A 152 -10.89 -1.63 -3.29
CA THR A 152 -9.54 -1.83 -3.83
C THR A 152 -8.86 -3.03 -3.18
N VAL A 153 -8.06 -3.77 -3.96
CA VAL A 153 -7.28 -4.90 -3.47
C VAL A 153 -5.82 -4.48 -3.32
N VAL A 154 -5.34 -4.49 -2.08
CA VAL A 154 -3.98 -4.09 -1.72
C VAL A 154 -3.06 -5.30 -1.76
N LEU A 155 -2.09 -5.27 -2.67
CA LEU A 155 -1.10 -6.31 -2.93
C LEU A 155 0.31 -5.83 -2.53
N GLU A 156 1.27 -6.75 -2.41
CA GLU A 156 2.65 -6.39 -2.12
C GLU A 156 3.38 -5.85 -3.36
N ALA A 157 3.32 -6.57 -4.49
CA ALA A 157 4.18 -6.33 -5.63
C ALA A 157 3.51 -5.61 -6.80
N GLN A 158 4.24 -4.69 -7.44
CA GLN A 158 3.79 -4.01 -8.66
C GLN A 158 3.44 -5.00 -9.78
N LYS A 159 4.18 -6.11 -9.91
CA LYS A 159 3.91 -7.16 -10.91
C LYS A 159 2.52 -7.77 -10.73
N SER A 160 2.07 -7.95 -9.50
CA SER A 160 0.75 -8.50 -9.19
C SER A 160 -0.38 -7.57 -9.66
N VAL A 161 -0.18 -6.25 -9.53
CA VAL A 161 -1.11 -5.25 -10.11
C VAL A 161 -1.17 -5.38 -11.63
N LEU A 162 -0.02 -5.47 -12.29
CA LEU A 162 0.04 -5.63 -13.76
C LEU A 162 -0.64 -6.92 -14.22
N LYS A 163 -0.48 -8.03 -13.48
CA LYS A 163 -1.18 -9.30 -13.77
C LYS A 163 -2.70 -9.14 -13.63
N ARG A 164 -3.19 -8.45 -12.60
CA ARG A 164 -4.62 -8.19 -12.43
C ARG A 164 -5.16 -7.32 -13.55
N TYR A 165 -4.48 -6.22 -13.87
CA TYR A 165 -4.86 -5.36 -14.98
C TYR A 165 -4.86 -6.12 -16.32
N SER A 166 -3.88 -7.01 -16.55
CA SER A 166 -3.82 -7.89 -17.72
C SER A 166 -5.04 -8.81 -17.85
N ARG A 167 -5.69 -9.12 -16.74
CA ARG A 167 -6.92 -9.92 -16.66
C ARG A 167 -8.19 -9.07 -16.62
N LYS A 168 -8.09 -7.78 -17.02
CA LYS A 168 -9.18 -6.80 -17.03
C LYS A 168 -9.75 -6.48 -15.66
N ASP A 169 -8.90 -6.56 -14.62
CA ASP A 169 -9.24 -6.20 -13.26
C ASP A 169 -8.35 -5.03 -12.83
N GLY A 170 -8.92 -3.83 -12.85
CA GLY A 170 -8.28 -2.58 -12.44
C GLY A 170 -8.59 -2.19 -10.99
N THR A 171 -8.90 -3.15 -10.11
CA THR A 171 -9.17 -2.85 -8.69
C THR A 171 -7.95 -2.99 -7.80
N ALA A 172 -6.82 -3.49 -8.32
CA ALA A 172 -5.63 -3.80 -7.56
C ALA A 172 -4.65 -2.63 -7.50
N VAL A 173 -4.01 -2.48 -6.35
CA VAL A 173 -2.91 -1.54 -6.08
C VAL A 173 -1.78 -2.26 -5.34
N ALA A 174 -0.56 -1.72 -5.33
CA ALA A 174 0.54 -2.31 -4.57
C ALA A 174 1.23 -1.28 -3.66
N ILE A 175 1.70 -1.78 -2.51
CA ILE A 175 2.39 -0.99 -1.49
C ILE A 175 3.91 -1.18 -1.50
N GLY A 176 4.42 -2.15 -2.27
CA GLY A 176 5.85 -2.40 -2.45
C GLY A 176 6.53 -3.11 -1.27
N ASN A 177 5.79 -3.54 -0.27
CA ASN A 177 6.23 -4.26 0.93
C ASN A 177 5.05 -5.08 1.49
N CYS A 178 5.28 -5.89 2.52
CA CYS A 178 4.22 -6.57 3.28
C CYS A 178 3.59 -5.69 4.39
N GLU A 179 4.10 -4.48 4.61
CA GLU A 179 3.68 -3.55 5.66
C GLU A 179 3.30 -2.20 5.07
N LEU A 180 2.12 -1.69 5.43
CA LEU A 180 1.62 -0.37 5.05
C LEU A 180 2.25 0.72 5.92
N THR A 181 2.71 1.77 5.26
CA THR A 181 3.12 3.00 5.95
C THR A 181 1.90 3.85 6.35
N GLU A 182 2.08 4.77 7.29
CA GLU A 182 1.01 5.71 7.68
C GLU A 182 0.49 6.52 6.49
N GLU A 183 1.38 6.89 5.55
CA GLU A 183 1.01 7.67 4.37
C GLU A 183 0.17 6.84 3.40
N GLN A 184 0.57 5.60 3.13
CA GLN A 184 -0.22 4.68 2.30
C GLN A 184 -1.60 4.41 2.90
N VAL A 185 -1.68 4.28 4.23
CA VAL A 185 -2.97 4.15 4.93
C VAL A 185 -3.84 5.40 4.72
N ARG A 186 -3.29 6.61 4.84
CA ARG A 186 -4.02 7.86 4.60
C ARG A 186 -4.53 7.97 3.17
N ILE A 187 -3.67 7.63 2.19
CA ILE A 187 -4.05 7.60 0.78
C ILE A 187 -5.23 6.64 0.56
N LEU A 188 -5.14 5.41 1.06
CA LEU A 188 -6.19 4.41 0.89
C LEU A 188 -7.49 4.78 1.62
N ILE A 189 -7.40 5.39 2.81
CA ILE A 189 -8.57 5.92 3.53
C ILE A 189 -9.29 7.00 2.72
N SER A 190 -8.55 7.85 2.00
CA SER A 190 -9.13 8.94 1.20
C SER A 190 -9.98 8.46 0.04
N LEU A 191 -9.80 7.24 -0.44
CA LEU A 191 -10.57 6.65 -1.55
C LEU A 191 -12.06 6.44 -1.23
N ASN A 192 -12.41 6.35 0.05
CA ASN A 192 -13.78 6.11 0.53
C ASN A 192 -14.44 4.82 -0.02
N VAL A 193 -13.65 3.79 -0.27
CA VAL A 193 -14.07 2.46 -0.71
C VAL A 193 -13.69 1.39 0.31
N GLU A 194 -14.15 0.14 0.12
CA GLU A 194 -13.69 -0.99 0.91
C GLU A 194 -12.22 -1.30 0.59
N ILE A 195 -11.40 -1.52 1.61
CA ILE A 195 -10.00 -1.93 1.48
C ILE A 195 -9.90 -3.44 1.67
N VAL A 196 -9.38 -4.15 0.68
CA VAL A 196 -9.16 -5.60 0.72
C VAL A 196 -7.67 -5.89 0.80
N VAL A 197 -7.16 -6.26 1.97
CA VAL A 197 -5.75 -6.61 2.16
C VAL A 197 -5.52 -8.04 1.63
N ALA A 198 -4.58 -8.19 0.69
CA ALA A 198 -4.28 -9.45 0.01
C ALA A 198 -2.77 -9.65 -0.12
N LEU A 199 -2.11 -9.96 1.01
CA LEU A 199 -0.68 -10.19 1.08
C LEU A 199 -0.29 -11.55 0.49
N ASP A 200 0.99 -11.76 0.25
CA ASP A 200 1.53 -12.97 -0.35
C ASP A 200 1.36 -14.19 0.59
N GLU A 201 1.38 -15.38 0.02
CA GLU A 201 1.29 -16.63 0.76
C GLU A 201 2.44 -16.75 1.78
N GLY A 202 2.15 -17.31 2.95
CA GLY A 202 3.08 -17.49 4.06
C GLY A 202 3.11 -16.33 5.06
N ILE A 203 2.41 -15.24 4.80
CA ILE A 203 2.27 -14.14 5.78
C ILE A 203 1.34 -14.57 6.93
N ASP A 204 1.80 -14.36 8.16
CA ASP A 204 1.02 -14.70 9.37
C ASP A 204 -0.31 -13.93 9.41
N ILE A 205 -1.39 -14.63 9.77
CA ILE A 205 -2.74 -14.06 9.82
C ILE A 205 -2.83 -12.87 10.79
N ASN A 206 -2.05 -12.86 11.88
CA ASN A 206 -2.07 -11.76 12.82
C ASN A 206 -1.34 -10.54 12.28
N HIS A 207 -0.32 -10.72 11.42
CA HIS A 207 0.25 -9.64 10.66
C HIS A 207 -0.78 -9.03 9.70
N ILE A 208 -1.52 -9.85 8.97
CA ILE A 208 -2.62 -9.37 8.10
C ILE A 208 -3.67 -8.59 8.91
N ARG A 209 -4.03 -9.08 10.10
CA ARG A 209 -4.94 -8.38 11.02
C ARG A 209 -4.38 -7.04 11.48
N GLN A 210 -3.07 -6.95 11.77
CA GLN A 210 -2.41 -5.68 12.12
C GLN A 210 -2.50 -4.67 10.99
N GLU A 211 -2.31 -5.10 9.76
CA GLU A 211 -2.45 -4.23 8.59
C GLU A 211 -3.91 -3.76 8.41
N CYS A 212 -4.89 -4.64 8.64
CA CYS A 212 -6.31 -4.28 8.61
C CYS A 212 -6.71 -3.31 9.74
N ASP A 213 -6.15 -3.47 10.95
CA ASP A 213 -6.45 -2.61 12.10
C ASP A 213 -6.07 -1.14 11.87
N LYS A 214 -5.13 -0.88 10.96
CA LYS A 214 -4.74 0.49 10.55
C LYS A 214 -5.89 1.27 9.92
N PHE A 215 -6.88 0.59 9.37
CA PHE A 215 -8.06 1.19 8.72
C PHE A 215 -9.31 1.20 9.60
N TYR A 216 -9.36 0.31 10.60
CA TYR A 216 -10.53 0.16 11.46
C TYR A 216 -10.59 1.25 12.56
N PRO A 217 -11.74 1.83 12.88
CA PRO A 217 -13.08 1.64 12.28
C PRO A 217 -13.39 2.65 11.15
N ILE A 218 -12.39 3.34 10.61
CA ILE A 218 -12.56 4.46 9.69
C ILE A 218 -13.13 4.00 8.34
N ARG A 219 -12.71 2.80 7.88
CA ARG A 219 -13.12 2.22 6.61
C ARG A 219 -13.56 0.77 6.79
N LYS A 220 -14.47 0.35 5.90
CA LYS A 220 -14.73 -1.07 5.74
C LYS A 220 -13.46 -1.73 5.22
N VAL A 221 -12.95 -2.70 5.96
CA VAL A 221 -11.74 -3.44 5.60
C VAL A 221 -12.00 -4.94 5.67
N SER A 222 -11.45 -5.67 4.73
CA SER A 222 -11.45 -7.12 4.69
C SER A 222 -10.09 -7.63 4.24
N TYR A 223 -9.87 -8.92 4.36
CA TYR A 223 -8.62 -9.52 3.91
C TYR A 223 -8.85 -10.87 3.24
N ILE A 224 -7.96 -11.20 2.30
CA ILE A 224 -7.91 -12.51 1.68
C ILE A 224 -6.98 -13.38 2.55
N TYR A 225 -7.50 -14.55 2.95
CA TYR A 225 -6.74 -15.59 3.62
C TYR A 225 -7.13 -16.93 3.03
N ASP A 226 -6.15 -17.67 2.50
CA ASP A 226 -6.38 -18.95 1.87
C ASP A 226 -6.59 -20.05 2.91
N ARG A 227 -7.85 -20.36 3.22
CA ARG A 227 -8.25 -21.44 4.15
C ARG A 227 -8.37 -22.81 3.47
N TRP A 228 -8.24 -22.83 2.16
CA TRP A 228 -8.52 -24.02 1.33
C TRP A 228 -7.26 -24.56 0.68
N ASP A 229 -6.08 -24.01 1.03
CA ASP A 229 -4.79 -24.40 0.46
C ASP A 229 -4.78 -24.36 -1.09
N LEU A 230 -5.44 -23.34 -1.68
CA LEU A 230 -5.50 -23.14 -3.13
C LEU A 230 -4.21 -22.51 -3.68
N ILE A 231 -3.47 -21.84 -2.84
CA ILE A 231 -2.15 -21.29 -3.14
C ILE A 231 -1.12 -22.27 -2.56
N LYS A 232 -0.15 -22.66 -3.39
CA LYS A 232 0.87 -23.63 -2.98
C LYS A 232 1.67 -23.11 -1.79
N LYS A 233 1.66 -23.85 -0.68
CA LYS A 233 2.43 -23.49 0.53
C LYS A 233 3.92 -23.34 0.25
N GLY A 234 4.51 -22.25 0.76
CA GLY A 234 5.92 -21.90 0.60
C GLY A 234 6.28 -21.34 -0.78
N SER A 235 5.30 -21.13 -1.67
CA SER A 235 5.55 -20.51 -2.98
C SER A 235 5.81 -19.02 -2.89
N LYS A 236 5.30 -18.35 -1.85
CA LYS A 236 5.26 -16.88 -1.73
C LYS A 236 4.51 -16.22 -2.89
N ASP A 237 3.55 -16.94 -3.48
CA ASP A 237 2.72 -16.40 -4.53
C ASP A 237 1.66 -15.46 -3.96
N SER A 238 1.38 -14.40 -4.68
CA SER A 238 0.26 -13.52 -4.37
C SER A 238 -1.07 -14.17 -4.75
N PRO A 239 -2.18 -13.91 -4.05
CA PRO A 239 -3.51 -14.25 -4.55
C PRO A 239 -3.75 -13.77 -5.99
N ALA A 240 -3.13 -12.66 -6.40
CA ALA A 240 -3.19 -12.13 -7.76
C ALA A 240 -2.50 -13.01 -8.81
N ASP A 241 -1.59 -13.89 -8.42
CA ASP A 241 -0.90 -14.81 -9.32
C ASP A 241 -1.79 -15.99 -9.74
N MET A 242 -2.79 -16.30 -8.93
CA MET A 242 -3.71 -17.42 -9.15
C MET A 242 -4.59 -17.23 -10.39
N PRO A 243 -5.04 -18.33 -11.04
CA PRO A 243 -6.04 -18.24 -12.10
C PRO A 243 -7.29 -17.47 -11.66
N ASN A 244 -7.97 -16.81 -12.59
CA ASN A 244 -9.14 -15.96 -12.28
C ASN A 244 -10.20 -16.66 -11.42
N LYS A 245 -10.45 -17.96 -11.69
CA LYS A 245 -11.43 -18.73 -10.89
C LYS A 245 -11.04 -18.79 -9.42
N VAL A 246 -9.77 -19.09 -9.13
CA VAL A 246 -9.24 -19.16 -7.75
C VAL A 246 -9.23 -17.79 -7.10
N TYR A 247 -8.69 -16.79 -7.78
CA TYR A 247 -8.66 -15.42 -7.27
C TYR A 247 -10.07 -14.91 -6.93
N ASN A 248 -11.02 -15.06 -7.84
CA ASN A 248 -12.40 -14.60 -7.63
C ASN A 248 -13.08 -15.37 -6.50
N PHE A 249 -12.76 -16.66 -6.34
CA PHE A 249 -13.23 -17.44 -5.21
C PHE A 249 -12.67 -16.89 -3.89
N LEU A 250 -11.36 -16.68 -3.79
CA LEU A 250 -10.72 -16.10 -2.60
C LEU A 250 -11.26 -14.71 -2.29
N LEU A 251 -11.39 -13.84 -3.29
CA LEU A 251 -11.94 -12.49 -3.14
C LEU A 251 -13.41 -12.53 -2.66
N LYS A 252 -14.23 -13.43 -3.18
CA LYS A 252 -15.62 -13.62 -2.75
C LYS A 252 -15.72 -14.07 -1.29
N HIS A 253 -14.77 -14.89 -0.83
CA HIS A 253 -14.74 -15.46 0.52
C HIS A 253 -13.76 -14.71 1.45
N ARG A 254 -13.42 -13.46 1.11
CA ARG A 254 -12.61 -12.61 1.98
C ARG A 254 -13.24 -12.44 3.36
N VAL A 255 -12.42 -12.29 4.36
CA VAL A 255 -12.85 -12.14 5.75
C VAL A 255 -13.06 -10.66 6.04
N LEU A 256 -14.26 -10.30 6.48
CA LEU A 256 -14.48 -8.95 6.99
C LEU A 256 -13.72 -8.77 8.29
N TYR A 257 -12.92 -7.70 8.39
CA TYR A 257 -12.27 -7.33 9.62
C TYR A 257 -13.21 -6.48 10.48
N ASP A 258 -13.77 -7.10 11.50
CA ASP A 258 -14.71 -6.52 12.43
C ASP A 258 -14.18 -6.56 13.87
N GLU A 259 -15.01 -6.22 14.83
CA GLU A 259 -14.66 -6.25 16.25
C GLU A 259 -14.26 -7.66 16.73
N SER A 260 -14.81 -8.72 16.14
CA SER A 260 -14.42 -10.12 16.46
C SER A 260 -12.99 -10.41 16.01
N GLU A 261 -12.62 -10.03 14.78
CA GLU A 261 -11.25 -10.19 14.28
C GLU A 261 -10.26 -9.32 15.06
N ARG A 262 -10.68 -8.12 15.45
CA ARG A 262 -9.90 -7.21 16.28
C ARG A 262 -9.61 -7.77 17.68
N ARG A 263 -10.59 -8.42 18.31
CA ARG A 263 -10.39 -9.12 19.60
C ARG A 263 -9.34 -10.21 19.47
N LYS A 264 -9.39 -11.03 18.41
CA LYS A 264 -8.37 -12.08 18.15
C LYS A 264 -6.97 -11.49 18.02
N LEU A 265 -6.83 -10.32 17.39
CA LEU A 265 -5.55 -9.62 17.30
C LEU A 265 -5.06 -9.17 18.69
N LYS A 266 -5.92 -8.56 19.49
CA LYS A 266 -5.58 -8.10 20.84
C LYS A 266 -5.18 -9.26 21.75
N ASP A 267 -5.92 -10.35 21.75
CA ASP A 267 -5.61 -11.56 22.52
C ASP A 267 -4.24 -12.15 22.12
N TRP A 268 -3.91 -12.10 20.83
CA TRP A 268 -2.60 -12.53 20.35
C TRP A 268 -1.49 -11.60 20.83
N GLN A 269 -1.67 -10.27 20.74
CA GLN A 269 -0.69 -9.27 21.19
C GLN A 269 -0.42 -9.40 22.69
N GLU A 270 -1.47 -9.59 23.51
CA GLU A 270 -1.31 -9.80 24.95
C GLU A 270 -0.51 -11.05 25.32
N LYS A 271 -0.65 -12.13 24.54
CA LYS A 271 0.15 -13.35 24.71
C LYS A 271 1.62 -13.14 24.36
N GLN A 272 1.94 -12.31 23.36
CA GLN A 272 3.32 -11.99 23.00
C GLN A 272 4.04 -11.15 24.05
N VAL A 273 3.33 -10.30 24.79
CA VAL A 273 3.91 -9.46 25.86
C VAL A 273 4.20 -10.28 27.13
N LYS A 274 3.49 -11.42 27.33
CA LYS A 274 3.64 -12.29 28.50
C LYS A 274 4.73 -13.36 28.36
N ASN A 275 5.23 -13.57 27.16
CA ASN A 275 6.34 -14.48 26.84
C ASN A 275 7.64 -13.69 26.64
#